data_10f42f2be11a09538b3b4e1a2f811552
#
_entry.id   10f42f2be11a09538b3b4e1a2f811552
#
_cell.length_a   1.000
_cell.length_b   1.000
_cell.length_c   1.000
_cell.angle_alpha   90.00
_cell.angle_beta   90.00
_cell.angle_gamma   90.00
#
_symmetry.space_group_name_H-M   'P 1'
#
loop_
_entity.id
_entity.type
_entity.pdbx_description
1 polymer ?
#
loop_
_entity_poly.entity_id
_entity_poly.type
_entity_poly.pdbx_seq_one_letter_code
_entity_poly.pdbx_strand_id
1 'polypeptide(L)'
;MGLYTMGVPKKLVTILQKQYNIDTFVETGTFKGRTSLWASNHFKKVITIENSRTIFDKTSDKYKHIKNIDFLYGHSKNHLKNIVFNLNEVAIFWLDAHWSGGETYGINDECPLIEEIKIINSTKLNHIILIDDARLFVMPPPPPHKPEQWANISQIISQINERENRYCFIADDIIGVVPDSAIKSLSPYFEDIRTHERKLASKNTSIFNRIKRKLNS
;
A
#
# COMPACT_ATOMS: atom_id res chain seq x y z
N MET A 1 5.00 10.16 -11.90
CA MET A 1 4.29 9.61 -10.73
C MET A 1 2.81 9.88 -10.96
N GLY A 2 1.96 8.87 -10.89
CA GLY A 2 0.55 8.91 -11.24
C GLY A 2 -0.32 9.82 -10.38
N LEU A 3 -1.63 9.67 -10.55
CA LEU A 3 -2.61 10.38 -9.75
C LEU A 3 -2.63 9.83 -8.32
N TYR A 4 -2.78 10.74 -7.37
CA TYR A 4 -3.12 10.40 -5.99
C TYR A 4 -4.46 9.67 -5.94
N THR A 5 -4.46 8.40 -5.62
CA THR A 5 -5.67 7.68 -5.23
C THR A 5 -5.55 7.31 -3.75
N MET A 6 -6.47 7.81 -2.93
CA MET A 6 -6.51 7.47 -1.52
C MET A 6 -6.81 5.98 -1.31
N GLY A 7 -5.91 5.29 -0.60
CA GLY A 7 -6.06 3.89 -0.19
C GLY A 7 -5.71 2.88 -1.26
N VAL A 8 -6.00 1.62 -1.00
CA VAL A 8 -5.57 0.47 -1.81
C VAL A 8 -5.97 0.56 -3.29
N PRO A 9 -5.07 0.22 -4.23
CA PRO A 9 -5.34 0.23 -5.68
C PRO A 9 -6.23 -0.96 -6.07
N LYS A 10 -7.53 -0.80 -5.89
CA LYS A 10 -8.54 -1.87 -6.00
C LYS A 10 -8.44 -2.70 -7.28
N LYS A 11 -8.22 -2.03 -8.44
CA LYS A 11 -8.09 -2.69 -9.74
C LYS A 11 -6.85 -3.61 -9.76
N LEU A 12 -5.71 -3.10 -9.31
CA LEU A 12 -4.46 -3.85 -9.22
C LEU A 12 -4.62 -5.06 -8.30
N VAL A 13 -5.12 -4.84 -7.09
CA VAL A 13 -5.33 -5.91 -6.10
C VAL A 13 -6.26 -6.98 -6.64
N THR A 14 -7.36 -6.61 -7.33
CA THR A 14 -8.30 -7.57 -7.92
C THR A 14 -7.66 -8.40 -9.04
N ILE A 15 -6.79 -7.80 -9.86
CA ILE A 15 -6.05 -8.53 -10.91
C ILE A 15 -5.14 -9.56 -10.26
N LEU A 16 -4.33 -9.16 -9.27
CA LEU A 16 -3.39 -10.02 -8.57
C LEU A 16 -4.08 -11.13 -7.77
N GLN A 17 -5.15 -10.79 -7.06
CA GLN A 17 -5.97 -11.73 -6.30
C GLN A 17 -6.49 -12.85 -7.19
N LYS A 18 -7.06 -12.51 -8.35
CA LYS A 18 -7.59 -13.49 -9.31
C LYS A 18 -6.50 -14.33 -9.97
N GLN A 19 -5.39 -13.69 -10.36
CA GLN A 19 -4.30 -14.37 -11.06
C GLN A 19 -3.65 -15.45 -10.20
N TYR A 20 -3.48 -15.18 -8.90
CA TYR A 20 -2.79 -16.09 -7.99
C TYR A 20 -3.75 -16.82 -7.03
N ASN A 21 -5.07 -16.65 -7.23
CA ASN A 21 -6.11 -17.24 -6.37
C ASN A 21 -5.85 -16.99 -4.87
N ILE A 22 -5.61 -15.72 -4.52
CA ILE A 22 -5.21 -15.31 -3.17
C ILE A 22 -6.44 -15.14 -2.29
N ASP A 23 -6.47 -15.84 -1.18
CA ASP A 23 -7.57 -15.83 -0.22
C ASP A 23 -7.37 -14.86 0.96
N THR A 24 -6.12 -14.47 1.25
CA THR A 24 -5.78 -13.68 2.42
C THR A 24 -5.24 -12.30 2.03
N PHE A 25 -5.80 -11.26 2.65
CA PHE A 25 -5.35 -9.87 2.58
C PHE A 25 -4.91 -9.40 3.98
N VAL A 26 -3.73 -8.81 4.07
CA VAL A 26 -3.16 -8.28 5.32
C VAL A 26 -2.91 -6.79 5.17
N GLU A 27 -3.44 -5.98 6.06
CA GLU A 27 -3.28 -4.53 6.09
C GLU A 27 -2.54 -4.09 7.35
N THR A 28 -1.55 -3.22 7.22
CA THR A 28 -0.98 -2.48 8.34
C THR A 28 -1.45 -1.02 8.25
N GLY A 29 -2.01 -0.49 9.36
CA GLY A 29 -2.70 0.80 9.37
C GLY A 29 -4.19 0.70 9.01
N THR A 30 -5.02 0.28 9.97
CA THR A 30 -6.48 0.13 9.74
C THR A 30 -7.20 1.46 9.52
N PHE A 31 -6.83 2.49 10.29
CA PHE A 31 -7.49 3.81 10.32
C PHE A 31 -9.03 3.68 10.37
N LYS A 32 -9.74 4.21 9.37
CA LYS A 32 -11.22 4.15 9.31
C LYS A 32 -11.77 2.81 8.80
N GLY A 33 -10.92 1.82 8.51
CA GLY A 33 -11.27 0.48 8.07
C GLY A 33 -11.91 0.40 6.67
N ARG A 34 -11.72 1.41 5.83
CA ARG A 34 -12.34 1.41 4.48
C ARG A 34 -11.72 0.37 3.56
N THR A 35 -10.40 0.20 3.64
CA THR A 35 -9.67 -0.82 2.89
C THR A 35 -10.05 -2.22 3.37
N SER A 36 -10.02 -2.45 4.69
CA SER A 36 -10.45 -3.74 5.29
C SER A 36 -11.88 -4.10 4.90
N LEU A 37 -12.83 -3.13 4.95
CA LEU A 37 -14.22 -3.34 4.52
C LEU A 37 -14.32 -3.72 3.04
N TRP A 38 -13.56 -3.04 2.17
CA TRP A 38 -13.53 -3.39 0.76
C TRP A 38 -12.92 -4.79 0.56
N ALA A 39 -11.80 -5.08 1.21
CA ALA A 39 -11.11 -6.36 1.11
C ALA A 39 -12.00 -7.53 1.59
N SER A 40 -12.83 -7.34 2.61
CA SER A 40 -13.72 -8.38 3.13
C SER A 40 -14.74 -8.90 2.10
N ASN A 41 -15.04 -8.11 1.07
CA ASN A 41 -15.92 -8.54 -0.03
C ASN A 41 -15.17 -9.27 -1.16
N HIS A 42 -13.83 -9.37 -1.09
CA HIS A 42 -13.00 -9.91 -2.17
C HIS A 42 -12.12 -11.08 -1.70
N PHE A 43 -11.83 -11.15 -0.40
CA PHE A 43 -10.95 -12.15 0.20
C PHE A 43 -11.70 -12.99 1.22
N LYS A 44 -11.30 -14.26 1.37
CA LYS A 44 -11.87 -15.12 2.40
C LYS A 44 -11.45 -14.70 3.80
N LYS A 45 -10.25 -14.12 3.93
CA LYS A 45 -9.68 -13.65 5.18
C LYS A 45 -9.03 -12.28 5.01
N VAL A 46 -9.35 -11.37 5.91
CA VAL A 46 -8.71 -10.06 6.04
C VAL A 46 -8.14 -9.95 7.45
N ILE A 47 -6.89 -9.54 7.55
CA ILE A 47 -6.23 -9.25 8.82
C ILE A 47 -5.81 -7.78 8.76
N THR A 48 -6.19 -6.98 9.74
CA THR A 48 -5.84 -5.56 9.79
C THR A 48 -5.29 -5.19 11.15
N ILE A 49 -4.23 -4.38 11.17
CA ILE A 49 -3.46 -4.05 12.39
C ILE A 49 -3.53 -2.54 12.61
N GLU A 50 -3.90 -2.12 13.84
CA GLU A 50 -3.98 -0.73 14.24
C GLU A 50 -3.26 -0.50 15.55
N ASN A 51 -2.36 0.48 15.59
CA ASN A 51 -1.57 0.79 16.77
C ASN A 51 -2.16 1.91 17.63
N SER A 52 -3.04 2.75 17.09
CA SER A 52 -3.80 3.73 17.87
C SER A 52 -4.98 3.06 18.58
N ARG A 53 -4.96 3.05 19.91
CA ARG A 53 -6.03 2.46 20.72
C ARG A 53 -7.40 3.05 20.40
N THR A 54 -7.47 4.36 20.29
CA THR A 54 -8.72 5.08 20.00
C THR A 54 -9.29 4.70 18.63
N ILE A 55 -8.42 4.62 17.60
CA ILE A 55 -8.83 4.24 16.24
C ILE A 55 -9.23 2.77 16.22
N PHE A 56 -8.45 1.89 16.83
CA PHE A 56 -8.73 0.46 16.92
C PHE A 56 -10.10 0.19 17.53
N ASP A 57 -10.36 0.72 18.73
CA ASP A 57 -11.63 0.48 19.44
C ASP A 57 -12.82 0.95 18.61
N LYS A 58 -12.75 2.15 18.03
CA LYS A 58 -13.80 2.72 17.18
C LYS A 58 -14.05 1.91 15.92
N THR A 59 -12.98 1.46 15.26
CA THR A 59 -13.09 0.80 13.96
C THR A 59 -13.46 -0.66 14.10
N SER A 60 -12.88 -1.38 15.07
CA SER A 60 -13.21 -2.78 15.35
C SER A 60 -14.65 -2.93 15.84
N ASP A 61 -15.14 -2.04 16.71
CA ASP A 61 -16.54 -2.06 17.12
C ASP A 61 -17.51 -1.80 15.96
N LYS A 62 -17.18 -0.82 15.11
CA LYS A 62 -18.00 -0.49 13.94
C LYS A 62 -18.19 -1.68 12.98
N TYR A 63 -17.14 -2.48 12.77
CA TYR A 63 -17.15 -3.56 11.80
C TYR A 63 -17.13 -4.98 12.42
N LYS A 64 -17.38 -5.11 13.73
CA LYS A 64 -17.42 -6.41 14.47
C LYS A 64 -18.38 -7.45 13.89
N HIS A 65 -19.38 -7.00 13.14
CA HIS A 65 -20.35 -7.87 12.48
C HIS A 65 -19.79 -8.57 11.23
N ILE A 66 -18.66 -8.12 10.68
CA ILE A 66 -18.02 -8.70 9.49
C ILE A 66 -17.09 -9.82 9.95
N LYS A 67 -17.48 -11.07 9.68
CA LYS A 67 -16.87 -12.27 10.29
C LYS A 67 -15.50 -12.64 9.73
N ASN A 68 -15.16 -12.17 8.53
CA ASN A 68 -13.89 -12.47 7.88
C ASN A 68 -12.83 -11.37 8.03
N ILE A 69 -13.03 -10.42 8.95
CA ILE A 69 -12.01 -9.43 9.32
C ILE A 69 -11.51 -9.70 10.73
N ASP A 70 -10.22 -9.94 10.87
CA ASP A 70 -9.51 -10.02 12.14
C ASP A 70 -8.87 -8.65 12.44
N PHE A 71 -9.39 -7.93 13.43
CA PHE A 71 -8.81 -6.67 13.91
C PHE A 71 -7.77 -6.96 15.00
N LEU A 72 -6.54 -6.51 14.82
CA LEU A 72 -5.44 -6.70 15.76
C LEU A 72 -4.97 -5.34 16.31
N TYR A 73 -5.00 -5.19 17.63
CA TYR A 73 -4.48 -4.00 18.29
C TYR A 73 -2.98 -4.15 18.56
N GLY A 74 -2.20 -3.16 18.18
CA GLY A 74 -0.78 -3.06 18.49
C GLY A 74 0.10 -2.77 17.29
N HIS A 75 1.41 -2.83 17.53
CA HIS A 75 2.41 -2.51 16.53
C HIS A 75 2.47 -3.58 15.44
N SER A 76 2.46 -3.16 14.17
CA SER A 76 2.48 -4.06 13.01
C SER A 76 3.64 -5.07 13.06
N LYS A 77 4.84 -4.63 13.41
CA LYS A 77 6.04 -5.50 13.53
C LYS A 77 5.83 -6.71 14.44
N ASN A 78 5.05 -6.55 15.51
CA ASN A 78 4.82 -7.63 16.47
C ASN A 78 3.83 -8.67 15.93
N HIS A 79 2.77 -8.20 15.29
CA HIS A 79 1.73 -9.07 14.73
C HIS A 79 2.17 -9.76 13.44
N LEU A 80 2.88 -9.05 12.56
CA LEU A 80 3.33 -9.61 11.28
C LEU A 80 4.15 -10.88 11.44
N LYS A 81 5.01 -10.99 12.46
CA LYS A 81 5.79 -12.22 12.74
C LYS A 81 4.90 -13.45 12.87
N ASN A 82 3.85 -13.34 13.70
CA ASN A 82 2.91 -14.45 13.90
C ASN A 82 2.03 -14.68 12.68
N ILE A 83 1.58 -13.62 11.99
CA ILE A 83 0.77 -13.74 10.79
C ILE A 83 1.55 -14.51 9.73
N VAL A 84 2.76 -14.04 9.40
CA VAL A 84 3.60 -14.60 8.35
C VAL A 84 3.99 -16.06 8.64
N PHE A 85 4.28 -16.39 9.92
CA PHE A 85 4.60 -17.74 10.34
C PHE A 85 3.43 -18.74 10.15
N ASN A 86 2.20 -18.25 10.31
CA ASN A 86 0.99 -19.09 10.19
C ASN A 86 0.38 -19.10 8.78
N LEU A 87 0.92 -18.34 7.83
CA LEU A 87 0.47 -18.37 6.45
C LEU A 87 1.07 -19.59 5.71
N ASN A 88 0.19 -20.41 5.16
CA ASN A 88 0.57 -21.56 4.33
C ASN A 88 0.44 -21.26 2.83
N GLU A 89 -0.12 -20.12 2.47
CA GLU A 89 -0.39 -19.69 1.09
C GLU A 89 0.04 -18.23 0.89
N VAL A 90 0.21 -17.84 -0.37
CA VAL A 90 0.54 -16.47 -0.75
C VAL A 90 -0.58 -15.53 -0.30
N ALA A 91 -0.21 -14.40 0.29
CA ALA A 91 -1.12 -13.33 0.68
C ALA A 91 -0.73 -12.02 -0.01
N ILE A 92 -1.68 -11.07 -0.06
CA ILE A 92 -1.41 -9.67 -0.41
C ILE A 92 -1.25 -8.88 0.88
N PHE A 93 -0.13 -8.18 1.00
CA PHE A 93 0.15 -7.23 2.08
C PHE A 93 -0.01 -5.81 1.55
N TRP A 94 -0.83 -5.02 2.23
CA TRP A 94 -0.98 -3.58 2.07
C TRP A 94 -0.33 -2.88 3.26
N LEU A 95 0.80 -2.23 3.02
CA LEU A 95 1.61 -1.59 4.06
C LEU A 95 1.34 -0.08 4.06
N ASP A 96 0.58 0.39 5.05
CA ASP A 96 0.10 1.76 5.21
C ASP A 96 0.13 2.18 6.71
N ALA A 97 1.10 1.63 7.48
CA ALA A 97 1.23 1.87 8.91
C ALA A 97 2.12 3.07 9.27
N HIS A 98 2.50 3.89 8.29
CA HIS A 98 3.28 5.10 8.58
C HIS A 98 2.45 6.17 9.26
N TRP A 99 3.12 7.02 10.06
CA TRP A 99 2.46 8.10 10.75
C TRP A 99 1.94 9.15 9.76
N SER A 100 0.64 9.46 9.84
CA SER A 100 -0.03 10.45 8.97
C SER A 100 -0.42 11.73 9.73
N GLY A 101 0.04 11.87 10.99
CA GLY A 101 -0.31 13.01 11.85
C GLY A 101 -1.54 12.78 12.74
N GLY A 102 -1.83 13.74 13.61
CA GLY A 102 -3.03 13.73 14.45
C GLY A 102 -3.10 12.56 15.43
N GLU A 103 -4.24 11.87 15.43
CA GLU A 103 -4.53 10.74 16.33
C GLU A 103 -3.85 9.42 15.92
N THR A 104 -3.17 9.39 14.76
CA THR A 104 -2.44 8.19 14.33
C THR A 104 -1.21 7.99 15.19
N TYR A 105 -0.88 6.74 15.47
CA TYR A 105 0.29 6.40 16.28
C TYR A 105 1.57 6.49 15.43
N GLY A 106 2.68 6.90 16.05
CA GLY A 106 3.99 6.79 15.38
C GLY A 106 4.93 7.97 15.56
N ILE A 107 4.66 8.94 16.43
CA ILE A 107 5.49 10.16 16.62
C ILE A 107 6.98 9.87 16.93
N ASN A 108 7.31 8.67 17.42
CA ASN A 108 8.67 8.21 17.72
C ASN A 108 9.14 7.03 16.86
N ASP A 109 8.27 6.48 16.02
CA ASP A 109 8.54 5.42 15.05
C ASP A 109 7.57 5.61 13.88
N GLU A 110 7.88 6.65 13.06
CA GLU A 110 6.93 7.13 12.05
C GLU A 110 6.73 6.14 10.90
N CYS A 111 7.73 5.27 10.64
CA CYS A 111 7.67 4.38 9.47
C CYS A 111 8.33 3.02 9.75
N PRO A 112 7.56 1.98 10.16
CA PRO A 112 8.07 0.65 10.47
C PRO A 112 8.38 -0.20 9.21
N LEU A 113 8.33 0.38 8.02
CA LEU A 113 8.27 -0.30 6.72
C LEU A 113 9.42 -1.29 6.48
N ILE A 114 10.66 -0.94 6.82
CA ILE A 114 11.82 -1.83 6.59
C ILE A 114 11.69 -3.11 7.41
N GLU A 115 11.28 -3.01 8.66
CA GLU A 115 11.04 -4.17 9.51
C GLU A 115 9.86 -5.02 9.02
N GLU A 116 8.81 -4.38 8.53
CA GLU A 116 7.66 -5.08 7.95
C GLU A 116 8.08 -5.90 6.72
N ILE A 117 8.83 -5.29 5.78
CA ILE A 117 9.34 -6.00 4.59
C ILE A 117 10.27 -7.15 4.99
N LYS A 118 11.19 -6.95 5.97
CA LYS A 118 12.06 -8.02 6.49
C LYS A 118 11.27 -9.21 7.02
N ILE A 119 10.23 -8.93 7.80
CA ILE A 119 9.37 -9.97 8.37
C ILE A 119 8.65 -10.73 7.25
N ILE A 120 8.05 -10.03 6.30
CA ILE A 120 7.34 -10.65 5.17
C ILE A 120 8.33 -11.46 4.32
N ASN A 121 9.55 -11.00 4.14
CA ASN A 121 10.59 -11.70 3.38
C ASN A 121 11.17 -12.92 4.10
N SER A 122 10.95 -13.08 5.41
CA SER A 122 11.49 -14.21 6.18
C SER A 122 10.87 -15.57 5.84
N THR A 123 9.75 -15.60 5.10
CA THR A 123 9.10 -16.85 4.66
C THR A 123 9.60 -17.30 3.29
N LYS A 124 9.29 -18.56 2.93
CA LYS A 124 9.54 -19.09 1.59
C LYS A 124 8.50 -18.65 0.55
N LEU A 125 7.35 -18.14 1.00
CA LEU A 125 6.26 -17.74 0.13
C LEU A 125 6.57 -16.40 -0.57
N ASN A 126 6.28 -16.29 -1.85
CA ASN A 126 6.41 -15.05 -2.60
C ASN A 126 5.15 -14.19 -2.43
N HIS A 127 4.98 -13.65 -1.23
CA HIS A 127 3.89 -12.72 -0.94
C HIS A 127 3.95 -11.49 -1.86
N ILE A 128 2.78 -10.96 -2.17
CA ILE A 128 2.63 -9.69 -2.87
C ILE A 128 2.67 -8.57 -1.83
N ILE A 129 3.50 -7.54 -2.06
CA ILE A 129 3.61 -6.39 -1.16
C ILE A 129 3.25 -5.14 -1.94
N LEU A 130 2.33 -4.36 -1.41
CA LEU A 130 1.92 -3.06 -1.91
C LEU A 130 2.13 -2.04 -0.79
N ILE A 131 2.88 -0.99 -1.07
CA ILE A 131 3.27 0.02 -0.08
C ILE A 131 2.66 1.35 -0.51
N ASP A 132 1.91 1.99 0.37
CA ASP A 132 1.29 3.29 0.12
C ASP A 132 2.30 4.43 0.15
N ASP A 133 1.91 5.58 -0.39
CA ASP A 133 2.64 6.85 -0.32
C ASP A 133 4.08 6.79 -0.86
N ALA A 134 4.29 6.13 -2.02
CA ALA A 134 5.60 5.99 -2.67
C ALA A 134 6.39 7.31 -2.78
N ARG A 135 5.69 8.45 -2.92
CA ARG A 135 6.28 9.79 -2.98
C ARG A 135 7.11 10.16 -1.76
N LEU A 136 6.71 9.67 -0.56
CA LEU A 136 7.38 9.97 0.71
C LEU A 136 8.70 9.21 0.89
N PHE A 137 8.93 8.21 0.05
CA PHE A 137 10.16 7.41 0.01
C PHE A 137 11.11 7.86 -1.11
N VAL A 138 10.56 8.49 -2.17
CA VAL A 138 11.34 9.04 -3.29
C VAL A 138 11.89 10.41 -2.94
N MET A 139 11.14 11.19 -2.16
CA MET A 139 11.55 12.48 -1.61
C MET A 139 11.34 12.46 -0.09
N PRO A 140 12.21 13.11 0.71
CA PRO A 140 11.99 13.17 2.15
C PRO A 140 10.60 13.71 2.48
N PRO A 141 9.89 13.14 3.47
CA PRO A 141 8.59 13.64 3.87
C PRO A 141 8.70 15.07 4.42
N PRO A 142 7.71 15.93 4.15
CA PRO A 142 7.73 17.31 4.62
C PRO A 142 7.44 17.40 6.12
N PRO A 143 7.79 18.51 6.80
CA PRO A 143 7.36 18.75 8.16
C PRO A 143 5.83 18.55 8.32
N PRO A 144 5.34 18.00 9.43
CA PRO A 144 6.04 17.75 10.70
C PRO A 144 6.79 16.42 10.81
N HIS A 145 6.91 15.65 9.73
CA HIS A 145 7.62 14.38 9.73
C HIS A 145 9.11 14.56 10.01
N LYS A 146 9.72 13.52 10.59
CA LYS A 146 11.15 13.40 10.86
C LYS A 146 11.80 12.51 9.82
N PRO A 147 12.43 13.05 8.76
CA PRO A 147 12.96 12.26 7.65
C PRO A 147 13.91 11.13 8.07
N GLU A 148 14.60 11.29 9.21
CA GLU A 148 15.50 10.27 9.78
C GLU A 148 14.78 9.01 10.28
N GLN A 149 13.46 9.06 10.48
CA GLN A 149 12.62 7.93 10.85
C GLN A 149 12.00 7.23 9.63
N TRP A 150 12.28 7.74 8.43
CA TRP A 150 11.74 7.20 7.18
C TRP A 150 12.83 6.51 6.37
N ALA A 151 12.48 5.37 5.81
CA ALA A 151 13.33 4.73 4.81
C ALA A 151 13.36 5.56 3.53
N ASN A 152 14.50 5.62 2.86
CA ASN A 152 14.55 6.11 1.49
C ASN A 152 14.31 4.97 0.49
N ILE A 153 14.04 5.33 -0.76
CA ILE A 153 13.74 4.36 -1.83
C ILE A 153 14.86 3.32 -2.02
N SER A 154 16.12 3.70 -1.84
CA SER A 154 17.26 2.78 -1.99
C SER A 154 17.26 1.69 -0.92
N GLN A 155 16.93 2.05 0.32
CA GLN A 155 16.81 1.09 1.42
C GLN A 155 15.66 0.11 1.19
N ILE A 156 14.51 0.62 0.70
CA ILE A 156 13.35 -0.21 0.36
C ILE A 156 13.69 -1.19 -0.76
N ILE A 157 14.29 -0.72 -1.85
CA ILE A 157 14.69 -1.58 -2.98
C ILE A 157 15.73 -2.61 -2.54
N SER A 158 16.72 -2.23 -1.71
CA SER A 158 17.69 -3.18 -1.16
C SER A 158 17.00 -4.30 -0.37
N GLN A 159 16.02 -3.94 0.47
CA GLN A 159 15.29 -4.91 1.28
C GLN A 159 14.38 -5.82 0.44
N ILE A 160 13.79 -5.29 -0.64
CA ILE A 160 13.00 -6.09 -1.59
C ILE A 160 13.88 -7.10 -2.32
N ASN A 161 15.08 -6.68 -2.74
CA ASN A 161 16.03 -7.50 -3.52
C ASN A 161 16.74 -8.60 -2.71
N GLU A 162 16.54 -8.70 -1.41
CA GLU A 162 16.95 -9.87 -0.62
C GLU A 162 16.23 -11.16 -1.08
N ARG A 163 15.20 -11.03 -1.92
CA ARG A 163 14.50 -12.16 -2.53
C ARG A 163 14.52 -12.09 -4.05
N GLU A 164 14.77 -13.22 -4.66
CA GLU A 164 14.80 -13.39 -6.11
C GLU A 164 13.40 -13.53 -6.73
N ASN A 165 13.31 -13.40 -8.05
CA ASN A 165 12.11 -13.61 -8.86
C ASN A 165 10.98 -12.63 -8.52
N ARG A 166 11.35 -11.37 -8.24
CA ARG A 166 10.41 -10.29 -7.93
C ARG A 166 10.57 -9.12 -8.88
N TYR A 167 9.44 -8.63 -9.35
CA TYR A 167 9.33 -7.39 -10.09
C TYR A 167 8.84 -6.28 -9.16
N CYS A 168 9.61 -5.19 -9.09
CA CYS A 168 9.26 -4.00 -8.35
C CYS A 168 8.86 -2.87 -9.32
N PHE A 169 7.79 -2.15 -8.99
CA PHE A 169 7.32 -1.01 -9.77
C PHE A 169 6.82 0.11 -8.86
N ILE A 170 6.78 1.34 -9.40
CA ILE A 170 6.12 2.48 -8.78
C ILE A 170 5.06 3.00 -9.74
N ALA A 171 3.80 2.98 -9.33
CA ALA A 171 2.67 3.46 -10.11
C ALA A 171 1.55 3.93 -9.16
N ASP A 172 0.83 5.00 -9.53
CA ASP A 172 -0.29 5.56 -8.73
C ASP A 172 0.05 5.79 -7.26
N ASP A 173 1.27 6.31 -7.02
CA ASP A 173 1.80 6.58 -5.68
C ASP A 173 2.03 5.33 -4.79
N ILE A 174 2.16 4.17 -5.41
CA ILE A 174 2.36 2.88 -4.73
C ILE A 174 3.65 2.22 -5.19
N ILE A 175 4.41 1.67 -4.25
CA ILE A 175 5.47 0.71 -4.57
C ILE A 175 4.85 -0.69 -4.55
N GLY A 176 4.85 -1.35 -5.70
CA GLY A 176 4.37 -2.72 -5.83
C GLY A 176 5.52 -3.71 -5.98
N VAL A 177 5.44 -4.82 -5.25
CA VAL A 177 6.37 -5.95 -5.31
C VAL A 177 5.57 -7.20 -5.58
N VAL A 178 5.79 -7.78 -6.76
CA VAL A 178 5.02 -8.91 -7.27
C VAL A 178 5.96 -9.98 -7.82
N PRO A 179 5.53 -11.24 -7.98
CA PRO A 179 6.31 -12.21 -8.72
C PRO A 179 6.56 -11.75 -10.17
N ASP A 180 7.72 -12.06 -10.74
CA ASP A 180 8.05 -11.72 -12.15
C ASP A 180 6.98 -12.19 -13.14
N SER A 181 6.35 -13.32 -12.85
CA SER A 181 5.25 -13.86 -13.66
C SER A 181 4.02 -12.95 -13.76
N ALA A 182 3.87 -11.96 -12.86
CA ALA A 182 2.76 -11.01 -12.87
C ALA A 182 2.89 -9.95 -13.98
N ILE A 183 4.09 -9.69 -14.50
CA ILE A 183 4.36 -8.59 -15.44
C ILE A 183 3.41 -8.63 -16.63
N LYS A 184 3.24 -9.82 -17.22
CA LYS A 184 2.40 -9.98 -18.42
C LYS A 184 0.94 -9.60 -18.18
N SER A 185 0.37 -10.00 -17.05
CA SER A 185 -1.02 -9.70 -16.70
C SER A 185 -1.23 -8.28 -16.20
N LEU A 186 -0.16 -7.64 -15.70
CA LEU A 186 -0.19 -6.24 -15.25
C LEU A 186 0.04 -5.25 -16.39
N SER A 187 0.57 -5.68 -17.54
CA SER A 187 0.83 -4.79 -18.67
C SER A 187 -0.38 -3.94 -19.09
N PRO A 188 -1.61 -4.49 -19.24
CA PRO A 188 -2.77 -3.67 -19.57
C PRO A 188 -3.12 -2.64 -18.47
N TYR A 189 -2.91 -2.99 -17.20
CA TYR A 189 -3.11 -2.05 -16.09
C TYR A 189 -2.15 -0.86 -16.19
N PHE A 190 -0.86 -1.10 -16.47
CA PHE A 190 0.12 -0.04 -16.64
C PHE A 190 -0.13 0.80 -17.91
N GLU A 191 -0.64 0.21 -18.98
CA GLU A 191 -1.02 0.94 -20.19
C GLU A 191 -2.20 1.88 -19.94
N ASP A 192 -3.19 1.45 -19.15
CA ASP A 192 -4.32 2.29 -18.73
C ASP A 192 -3.84 3.51 -17.94
N ILE A 193 -2.93 3.31 -16.97
CA ILE A 193 -2.34 4.40 -16.18
C ILE A 193 -1.64 5.41 -17.11
N ARG A 194 -0.73 4.95 -17.98
CA ARG A 194 0.01 5.82 -18.91
C ARG A 194 -0.94 6.58 -19.85
N THR A 195 -2.00 5.90 -20.31
CA THR A 195 -3.00 6.53 -21.19
C THR A 195 -3.79 7.61 -20.45
N HIS A 196 -4.13 7.37 -19.18
CA HIS A 196 -4.82 8.35 -18.36
C HIS A 196 -3.93 9.57 -18.08
N GLU A 197 -2.68 9.37 -17.71
CA GLU A 197 -1.69 10.43 -17.50
C GLU A 197 -1.52 11.31 -18.75
N ARG A 198 -1.40 10.70 -19.95
CA ARG A 198 -1.30 11.43 -21.22
C ARG A 198 -2.54 12.30 -21.50
N LYS A 199 -3.74 11.77 -21.22
CA LYS A 199 -4.99 12.52 -21.38
C LYS A 199 -5.08 13.72 -20.43
N LEU A 200 -4.63 13.58 -19.21
CA LEU A 200 -4.58 14.69 -18.23
C LEU A 200 -3.56 15.75 -18.65
N ALA A 201 -2.36 15.35 -19.05
CA ALA A 201 -1.35 16.27 -19.52
C ALA A 201 -1.83 17.08 -20.74
N SER A 202 -2.50 16.45 -21.71
CA SER A 202 -3.06 17.12 -22.88
C SER A 202 -4.17 18.11 -22.54
N LYS A 203 -5.06 17.76 -21.59
CA LYS A 203 -6.10 18.69 -21.10
C LYS A 203 -5.51 19.92 -20.42
N ASN A 204 -4.51 19.74 -19.56
CA ASN A 204 -3.84 20.85 -18.87
C ASN A 204 -3.14 21.79 -19.86
N THR A 205 -2.47 21.26 -20.87
CA THR A 205 -1.84 22.04 -21.94
C THR A 205 -2.89 22.84 -22.74
N SER A 206 -4.04 22.24 -23.06
CA SER A 206 -5.13 22.91 -23.76
C SER A 206 -5.73 24.07 -22.94
N ILE A 207 -5.96 23.84 -21.63
CA ILE A 207 -6.46 24.88 -20.71
C ILE A 207 -5.45 26.04 -20.60
N PHE A 208 -4.16 25.72 -20.42
CA PHE A 208 -3.11 26.73 -20.33
C PHE A 208 -3.03 27.59 -21.59
N ASN A 209 -3.07 26.97 -22.76
CA ASN A 209 -3.05 27.69 -24.04
C ASN A 209 -4.30 28.58 -24.21
N ARG A 210 -5.47 28.15 -23.73
CA ARG A 210 -6.70 28.95 -23.76
C ARG A 210 -6.62 30.18 -22.84
N ILE A 211 -6.04 30.01 -21.65
CA ILE A 211 -5.84 31.13 -20.70
C ILE A 211 -4.83 32.12 -21.29
N LYS A 212 -3.70 31.63 -21.84
CA LYS A 212 -2.67 32.49 -22.45
C LYS A 212 -3.23 33.33 -23.62
N ARG A 213 -4.11 32.75 -24.44
CA ARG A 213 -4.78 33.50 -25.52
C ARG A 213 -5.70 34.60 -25.01
N LYS A 214 -6.42 34.37 -23.89
CA LYS A 214 -7.29 35.38 -23.27
C LYS A 214 -6.56 36.50 -22.56
N LEU A 215 -5.32 36.27 -22.11
CA LEU A 215 -4.51 37.29 -21.47
C LEU A 215 -3.74 38.16 -22.49
N ASN A 216 -3.62 37.70 -23.73
CA ASN A 216 -2.91 38.42 -24.82
C ASN A 216 -3.89 39.08 -25.81
N SER A 217 -5.19 39.01 -25.59
CA SER A 217 -6.27 39.70 -26.29
C SER A 217 -6.84 40.82 -25.43
#